data_6aeaadcfaed815ac62b4bcb2942a2810
#
_entry.id   6aeaadcfaed815ac62b4bcb2942a2810
#
_cell.length_a   1.000
_cell.length_b   1.000
_cell.length_c   1.000
_cell.angle_alpha   90.00
_cell.angle_beta   90.00
_cell.angle_gamma   90.00
#
_symmetry.space_group_name_H-M   'P 1'
#
loop_
_entity.id
_entity.type
_entity.pdbx_description
1 polymer ?
#
loop_
_entity_poly.entity_id
_entity_poly.type
_entity_poly.pdbx_seq_one_letter_code
_entity_poly.pdbx_strand_id
1 'polypeptide(L)'
;MSLQEKERTEELRQYMIPYLENETVCSMDEYVQHGTTSTLQHCLSVMRLSCALASQLHIRVNYHNLAIGALLHDFYLYDWHNHQDEGPLHGFAHPHIACRNAVLYFQVCPEIQHIISTHMWPLTLRNVPRSREAVIVCLVDKYCSCLLYTSPSPRDGLLSR
;
A
#
# COMPACT_ATOMS: atom_id res chain seq x y z
N MET A 1 24.79 3.27 -7.02
CA MET A 1 23.65 2.84 -7.86
C MET A 1 24.20 2.48 -9.22
N SER A 2 24.05 1.22 -9.66
CA SER A 2 24.54 0.73 -10.96
C SER A 2 23.73 1.35 -12.12
N LEU A 3 24.27 1.28 -13.36
CA LEU A 3 23.54 1.72 -14.56
C LEU A 3 22.20 0.98 -14.69
N GLN A 4 22.18 -0.33 -14.47
CA GLN A 4 20.97 -1.15 -14.50
C GLN A 4 19.94 -0.76 -13.44
N GLU A 5 20.36 -0.31 -12.26
CA GLU A 5 19.45 0.19 -11.22
C GLU A 5 18.83 1.53 -11.62
N LYS A 6 19.59 2.40 -12.30
CA LYS A 6 19.07 3.68 -12.80
C LYS A 6 18.04 3.47 -13.91
N GLU A 7 18.34 2.61 -14.88
CA GLU A 7 17.42 2.27 -15.96
C GLU A 7 16.13 1.68 -15.43
N ARG A 8 16.21 0.70 -14.51
CA ARG A 8 15.04 0.11 -13.87
C ARG A 8 14.22 1.13 -13.07
N THR A 9 14.88 2.06 -12.38
CA THR A 9 14.19 3.11 -11.62
C THR A 9 13.44 4.05 -12.55
N GLU A 10 14.04 4.43 -13.69
CA GLU A 10 13.40 5.30 -14.66
C GLU A 10 12.24 4.58 -15.38
N GLU A 11 12.42 3.32 -15.75
CA GLU A 11 11.35 2.49 -16.30
C GLU A 11 10.17 2.38 -15.32
N LEU A 12 10.44 2.06 -14.06
CA LEU A 12 9.42 1.98 -13.02
C LEU A 12 8.68 3.32 -12.84
N ARG A 13 9.42 4.43 -12.86
CA ARG A 13 8.84 5.77 -12.77
C ARG A 13 7.86 6.03 -13.92
N GLN A 14 8.22 5.71 -15.16
CA GLN A 14 7.34 5.88 -16.32
C GLN A 14 6.06 5.05 -16.19
N TYR A 15 6.14 3.82 -15.70
CA TYR A 15 4.97 2.97 -15.44
C TYR A 15 4.07 3.52 -14.34
N MET A 16 4.63 4.23 -13.35
CA MET A 16 3.87 4.74 -12.22
C MET A 16 3.16 6.08 -12.49
N ILE A 17 3.61 6.86 -13.48
CA ILE A 17 3.02 8.17 -13.82
C ILE A 17 1.50 8.09 -14.01
N PRO A 18 0.93 7.18 -14.81
CA PRO A 18 -0.52 7.11 -15.03
C PRO A 18 -1.34 6.88 -13.76
N TYR A 19 -0.74 6.25 -12.75
CA TYR A 19 -1.38 6.02 -11.46
C TYR A 19 -1.23 7.22 -10.54
N LEU A 20 -0.03 7.83 -10.48
CA LEU A 20 0.29 8.94 -9.60
C LEU A 20 -0.38 10.26 -10.02
N GLU A 21 -0.70 10.41 -11.30
CA GLU A 21 -1.42 11.56 -11.85
C GLU A 21 -2.94 11.33 -11.94
N ASN A 22 -3.43 10.14 -11.57
CA ASN A 22 -4.85 9.83 -11.61
C ASN A 22 -5.58 10.50 -10.44
N GLU A 23 -6.62 11.29 -10.73
CA GLU A 23 -7.39 12.04 -9.74
C GLU A 23 -7.96 11.14 -8.64
N THR A 24 -8.42 9.92 -8.99
CA THR A 24 -8.97 8.98 -8.01
C THR A 24 -7.89 8.42 -7.08
N VAL A 25 -6.65 8.22 -7.56
CA VAL A 25 -5.52 7.85 -6.70
C VAL A 25 -5.13 9.03 -5.82
N CYS A 26 -5.09 10.24 -6.39
CA CYS A 26 -4.79 11.46 -5.62
C CYS A 26 -5.82 11.70 -4.52
N SER A 27 -7.11 11.37 -4.72
CA SER A 27 -8.15 11.52 -3.70
C SER A 27 -7.92 10.65 -2.46
N MET A 28 -7.08 9.62 -2.52
CA MET A 28 -6.64 8.88 -1.32
C MET A 28 -5.94 9.76 -0.28
N ASP A 29 -5.47 10.95 -0.67
CA ASP A 29 -4.85 11.91 0.26
C ASP A 29 -5.87 12.59 1.17
N GLU A 30 -7.15 12.54 0.82
CA GLU A 30 -8.27 13.07 1.63
C GLU A 30 -8.64 12.15 2.81
N TYR A 31 -8.24 10.88 2.76
CA TYR A 31 -8.58 9.87 3.77
C TYR A 31 -7.42 9.66 4.75
N VAL A 32 -7.70 9.81 6.04
CA VAL A 32 -6.70 9.56 7.09
C VAL A 32 -6.53 8.06 7.31
N GLN A 33 -5.30 7.58 7.19
CA GLN A 33 -4.96 6.18 7.47
C GLN A 33 -4.66 5.98 8.96
N HIS A 34 -3.68 6.72 9.49
CA HIS A 34 -3.26 6.68 10.89
C HIS A 34 -2.69 8.03 11.32
N GLY A 35 -3.16 8.57 12.44
CA GLY A 35 -2.67 9.82 13.01
C GLY A 35 -2.87 11.00 12.04
N THR A 36 -1.77 11.52 11.48
CA THR A 36 -1.76 12.61 10.49
C THR A 36 -1.41 12.12 9.08
N THR A 37 -1.21 10.81 8.88
CA THR A 37 -0.79 10.22 7.61
C THR A 37 -2.01 9.85 6.79
N SER A 38 -2.08 10.34 5.54
CA SER A 38 -3.14 9.97 4.61
C SER A 38 -2.94 8.57 4.05
N THR A 39 -4.01 7.98 3.51
CA THR A 39 -3.96 6.68 2.83
C THR A 39 -2.98 6.70 1.65
N LEU A 40 -2.93 7.81 0.88
CA LEU A 40 -1.97 7.95 -0.22
C LEU A 40 -0.52 7.95 0.29
N GLN A 41 -0.21 8.72 1.32
CA GLN A 41 1.13 8.80 1.91
C GLN A 41 1.58 7.44 2.46
N HIS A 42 0.68 6.70 3.11
CA HIS A 42 0.93 5.34 3.56
C HIS A 42 1.25 4.42 2.38
N CYS A 43 0.40 4.36 1.36
CA CYS A 43 0.61 3.53 0.18
C CYS A 43 1.90 3.85 -0.57
N LEU A 44 2.25 5.14 -0.70
CA LEU A 44 3.53 5.57 -1.29
C LEU A 44 4.73 5.10 -0.46
N SER A 45 4.62 5.10 0.87
CA SER A 45 5.66 4.62 1.76
C SER A 45 5.85 3.11 1.64
N VAL A 46 4.74 2.35 1.63
CA VAL A 46 4.75 0.89 1.41
C VAL A 46 5.34 0.54 0.05
N MET A 47 4.96 1.25 -1.02
CA MET A 47 5.51 1.04 -2.37
C MET A 47 7.02 1.27 -2.42
N ARG A 48 7.50 2.40 -1.91
CA ARG A 48 8.94 2.74 -1.91
C ARG A 48 9.75 1.73 -1.13
N LEU A 49 9.29 1.39 0.08
CA LEU A 49 10.00 0.45 0.94
C LEU A 49 9.98 -0.98 0.39
N SER A 50 8.87 -1.42 -0.21
CA SER A 50 8.77 -2.74 -0.87
C SER A 50 9.76 -2.88 -2.02
N CYS A 51 9.84 -1.87 -2.89
CA CYS A 51 10.80 -1.86 -4.00
C CYS A 51 12.25 -1.79 -3.52
N ALA A 52 12.53 -0.99 -2.49
CA ALA A 52 13.85 -0.88 -1.88
C ALA A 52 14.29 -2.22 -1.26
N LEU A 53 13.41 -2.86 -0.48
CA LEU A 53 13.67 -4.14 0.16
C LEU A 53 13.97 -5.24 -0.88
N ALA A 54 13.15 -5.34 -1.92
CA ALA A 54 13.37 -6.31 -2.99
C ALA A 54 14.72 -6.09 -3.71
N SER A 55 15.10 -4.83 -3.92
CA SER A 55 16.38 -4.46 -4.54
C SER A 55 17.57 -4.79 -3.63
N GLN A 56 17.52 -4.39 -2.36
CA GLN A 56 18.63 -4.59 -1.41
C GLN A 56 18.88 -6.06 -1.11
N LEU A 57 17.82 -6.86 -0.99
CA LEU A 57 17.92 -8.29 -0.73
C LEU A 57 18.05 -9.13 -2.00
N HIS A 58 18.17 -8.48 -3.18
CA HIS A 58 18.27 -9.16 -4.48
C HIS A 58 17.15 -10.18 -4.74
N ILE A 59 15.93 -9.89 -4.23
CA ILE A 59 14.77 -10.76 -4.45
C ILE A 59 14.29 -10.57 -5.88
N ARG A 60 14.15 -11.66 -6.63
CA ARG A 60 13.59 -11.63 -7.99
C ARG A 60 12.08 -11.41 -7.91
N VAL A 61 11.62 -10.24 -8.32
CA VAL A 61 10.21 -9.82 -8.36
C VAL A 61 9.89 -9.15 -9.69
N ASN A 62 8.61 -9.11 -10.04
CA ASN A 62 8.12 -8.19 -11.05
C ASN A 62 7.90 -6.82 -10.39
N TYR A 63 8.80 -5.87 -10.64
CA TYR A 63 8.75 -4.53 -10.00
C TYR A 63 7.51 -3.72 -10.39
N HIS A 64 6.97 -3.92 -11.58
CA HIS A 64 5.71 -3.31 -12.02
C HIS A 64 4.55 -3.80 -11.13
N ASN A 65 4.39 -5.11 -10.99
CA ASN A 65 3.33 -5.68 -10.16
C ASN A 65 3.50 -5.33 -8.68
N LEU A 66 4.76 -5.35 -8.19
CA LEU A 66 5.08 -4.97 -6.81
C LEU A 66 4.71 -3.53 -6.52
N ALA A 67 5.12 -2.58 -7.38
CA ALA A 67 4.88 -1.16 -7.16
C ALA A 67 3.38 -0.81 -7.25
N ILE A 68 2.68 -1.30 -8.28
CA ILE A 68 1.24 -1.02 -8.43
C ILE A 68 0.44 -1.72 -7.33
N GLY A 69 0.75 -2.98 -7.03
CA GLY A 69 0.09 -3.70 -5.93
C GLY A 69 0.27 -3.00 -4.59
N ALA A 70 1.48 -2.49 -4.30
CA ALA A 70 1.75 -1.72 -3.09
C ALA A 70 1.09 -0.35 -3.09
N LEU A 71 1.00 0.36 -4.23
CA LEU A 71 0.31 1.65 -4.32
C LEU A 71 -1.20 1.50 -4.11
N LEU A 72 -1.79 0.41 -4.62
CA LEU A 72 -3.24 0.22 -4.63
C LEU A 72 -3.74 -0.73 -3.53
N HIS A 73 -2.89 -1.20 -2.60
CA HIS A 73 -3.32 -2.19 -1.60
C HIS A 73 -4.46 -1.67 -0.70
N ASP A 74 -4.48 -0.36 -0.43
CA ASP A 74 -5.50 0.34 0.36
C ASP A 74 -6.36 1.30 -0.50
N PHE A 75 -6.61 0.96 -1.77
CA PHE A 75 -7.43 1.75 -2.69
C PHE A 75 -8.94 1.53 -2.44
N TYR A 76 -9.39 1.73 -1.18
CA TYR A 76 -10.78 1.53 -0.76
C TYR A 76 -11.68 2.76 -0.94
N LEU A 77 -11.12 3.99 -1.02
CA LEU A 77 -11.80 5.24 -1.40
C LEU A 77 -12.94 5.68 -0.47
N TYR A 78 -12.78 5.54 0.83
CA TYR A 78 -13.72 6.06 1.83
C TYR A 78 -13.01 6.37 3.15
N ASP A 79 -13.62 7.22 3.98
CA ASP A 79 -13.13 7.48 5.34
C ASP A 79 -13.66 6.40 6.31
N TRP A 80 -12.82 5.43 6.61
CA TRP A 80 -13.19 4.30 7.48
C TRP A 80 -13.41 4.70 8.94
N HIS A 81 -12.99 5.89 9.37
CA HIS A 81 -13.25 6.40 10.71
C HIS A 81 -14.69 6.90 10.87
N ASN A 82 -15.31 7.34 9.79
CA ASN A 82 -16.65 7.92 9.77
C ASN A 82 -17.72 6.97 9.20
N HIS A 83 -17.33 5.83 8.63
CA HIS A 83 -18.25 4.88 8.03
C HIS A 83 -18.92 4.01 9.09
N GLN A 84 -20.13 4.42 9.52
CA GLN A 84 -21.00 3.62 10.38
C GLN A 84 -21.66 2.44 9.62
N ASP A 85 -21.71 2.52 8.28
CA ASP A 85 -22.46 1.60 7.42
C ASP A 85 -21.69 0.33 7.02
N GLU A 86 -20.35 0.31 7.10
CA GLU A 86 -19.54 -0.86 6.72
C GLU A 86 -19.12 -1.74 7.91
N GLY A 87 -19.60 -1.43 9.11
CA GLY A 87 -19.50 -2.27 10.31
C GLY A 87 -18.08 -2.39 10.90
N PRO A 88 -17.92 -3.13 12.02
CA PRO A 88 -16.67 -3.24 12.79
C PRO A 88 -15.57 -4.06 12.07
N LEU A 89 -15.75 -4.42 10.80
CA LEU A 89 -14.92 -5.36 10.06
C LEU A 89 -14.10 -4.72 8.95
N HIS A 90 -13.81 -3.40 9.00
CA HIS A 90 -12.96 -2.72 8.00
C HIS A 90 -11.70 -3.52 7.66
N GLY A 91 -10.95 -4.00 8.66
CA GLY A 91 -9.74 -4.79 8.46
C GLY A 91 -9.92 -6.07 7.63
N PHE A 92 -11.15 -6.61 7.56
CA PHE A 92 -11.46 -7.79 6.74
C PHE A 92 -12.03 -7.42 5.37
N ALA A 93 -12.74 -6.30 5.27
CA ALA A 93 -13.47 -5.91 4.07
C ALA A 93 -12.61 -5.09 3.08
N HIS A 94 -11.76 -4.18 3.59
CA HIS A 94 -11.04 -3.23 2.73
C HIS A 94 -10.14 -3.88 1.67
N PRO A 95 -9.46 -5.05 1.88
CA PRO A 95 -8.67 -5.65 0.81
C PRO A 95 -9.50 -6.04 -0.41
N HIS A 96 -10.72 -6.50 -0.17
CA HIS A 96 -11.65 -6.87 -1.26
C HIS A 96 -12.19 -5.63 -1.97
N ILE A 97 -12.49 -4.57 -1.23
CA ILE A 97 -12.95 -3.29 -1.77
C ILE A 97 -11.84 -2.64 -2.59
N ALA A 98 -10.62 -2.57 -2.05
CA ALA A 98 -9.46 -2.05 -2.76
C ALA A 98 -9.16 -2.83 -4.04
N CYS A 99 -9.21 -4.17 -4.00
CA CYS A 99 -9.02 -5.02 -5.17
C CYS A 99 -10.11 -4.78 -6.22
N ARG A 100 -11.38 -4.71 -5.83
CA ARG A 100 -12.49 -4.40 -6.75
C ARG A 100 -12.32 -3.04 -7.41
N ASN A 101 -11.96 -2.02 -6.63
CA ASN A 101 -11.70 -0.67 -7.15
C ASN A 101 -10.51 -0.67 -8.12
N ALA A 102 -9.41 -1.35 -7.78
CA ALA A 102 -8.24 -1.46 -8.66
C ALA A 102 -8.59 -2.14 -10.01
N VAL A 103 -9.44 -3.15 -9.99
CA VAL A 103 -9.96 -3.77 -11.24
C VAL A 103 -10.85 -2.81 -12.00
N LEU A 104 -11.76 -2.11 -11.34
CA LEU A 104 -12.72 -1.20 -11.96
C LEU A 104 -12.02 -0.02 -12.65
N TYR A 105 -11.08 0.61 -11.97
CA TYR A 105 -10.42 1.84 -12.45
C TYR A 105 -9.23 1.56 -13.36
N PHE A 106 -8.49 0.48 -13.14
CA PHE A 106 -7.21 0.24 -13.79
C PHE A 106 -7.12 -1.12 -14.51
N GLN A 107 -8.13 -1.97 -14.41
CA GLN A 107 -8.13 -3.31 -15.02
C GLN A 107 -6.86 -4.11 -14.69
N VAL A 108 -6.41 -4.00 -13.43
CA VAL A 108 -5.16 -4.64 -12.97
C VAL A 108 -5.17 -6.15 -13.17
N CYS A 109 -3.99 -6.71 -13.51
CA CYS A 109 -3.83 -8.14 -13.77
C CYS A 109 -4.05 -9.00 -12.50
N PRO A 110 -4.29 -10.32 -12.64
CA PRO A 110 -4.54 -11.22 -11.51
C PRO A 110 -3.43 -11.23 -10.46
N GLU A 111 -2.18 -11.03 -10.86
CA GLU A 111 -1.03 -10.97 -9.95
C GLU A 111 -1.10 -9.75 -9.03
N ILE A 112 -1.49 -8.59 -9.56
CA ILE A 112 -1.70 -7.36 -8.76
C ILE A 112 -2.93 -7.53 -7.87
N GLN A 113 -4.02 -8.11 -8.36
CA GLN A 113 -5.20 -8.43 -7.55
C GLN A 113 -4.84 -9.33 -6.38
N HIS A 114 -3.97 -10.33 -6.61
CA HIS A 114 -3.48 -11.20 -5.55
C HIS A 114 -2.70 -10.44 -4.48
N ILE A 115 -1.81 -9.51 -4.87
CA ILE A 115 -1.07 -8.65 -3.92
C ILE A 115 -2.06 -7.87 -3.05
N ILE A 116 -3.02 -7.16 -3.68
CA ILE A 116 -4.00 -6.31 -3.00
C ILE A 116 -4.87 -7.14 -2.05
N SER A 117 -5.43 -8.27 -2.51
CA SER A 117 -6.38 -9.06 -1.73
C SER A 117 -5.77 -9.83 -0.58
N THR A 118 -4.44 -10.00 -0.54
CA THR A 118 -3.76 -10.82 0.48
C THR A 118 -2.92 -10.03 1.48
N HIS A 119 -2.83 -8.70 1.35
CA HIS A 119 -1.94 -7.89 2.19
C HIS A 119 -2.30 -7.96 3.69
N MET A 120 -3.56 -8.21 4.04
CA MET A 120 -4.01 -8.30 5.44
C MET A 120 -3.76 -9.67 6.11
N TRP A 121 -3.09 -10.62 5.44
CA TRP A 121 -2.68 -11.84 6.11
C TRP A 121 -1.73 -11.54 7.30
N PRO A 122 -1.84 -12.21 8.47
CA PRO A 122 -2.69 -13.36 8.79
C PRO A 122 -4.09 -13.03 9.32
N LEU A 123 -4.49 -11.75 9.42
CA LEU A 123 -5.83 -11.39 9.86
C LEU A 123 -6.89 -12.08 8.98
N THR A 124 -6.70 -12.05 7.67
CA THR A 124 -7.51 -12.78 6.69
C THR A 124 -6.89 -14.16 6.41
N LEU A 125 -7.08 -15.13 7.31
CA LEU A 125 -6.41 -16.44 7.28
C LEU A 125 -6.53 -17.21 5.94
N ARG A 126 -7.65 -17.02 5.22
CA ARG A 126 -7.90 -17.70 3.93
C ARG A 126 -7.15 -17.07 2.76
N ASN A 127 -6.78 -15.79 2.88
CA ASN A 127 -6.13 -15.03 1.80
C ASN A 127 -4.62 -15.01 2.01
N VAL A 128 -3.98 -16.15 1.80
CA VAL A 128 -2.54 -16.33 2.01
C VAL A 128 -1.75 -15.72 0.85
N PRO A 129 -0.75 -14.85 1.08
CA PRO A 129 0.13 -14.35 0.04
C PRO A 129 1.01 -15.48 -0.51
N ARG A 130 0.92 -15.75 -1.82
CA ARG A 130 1.60 -16.87 -2.49
C ARG A 130 2.71 -16.43 -3.45
N SER A 131 2.78 -15.14 -3.79
CA SER A 131 3.88 -14.58 -4.57
C SER A 131 4.86 -13.82 -3.68
N ARG A 132 6.08 -13.62 -4.16
CA ARG A 132 7.11 -12.85 -3.44
C ARG A 132 6.66 -11.40 -3.24
N GLU A 133 6.05 -10.82 -4.25
CA GLU A 133 5.48 -9.48 -4.24
C GLU A 133 4.41 -9.35 -3.16
N ALA A 134 3.48 -10.30 -3.09
CA ALA A 134 2.41 -10.31 -2.10
C ALA A 134 2.97 -10.45 -0.66
N VAL A 135 3.97 -11.31 -0.45
CA VAL A 135 4.63 -11.44 0.86
C VAL A 135 5.34 -10.14 1.25
N ILE A 136 6.07 -9.53 0.31
CA ILE A 136 6.79 -8.28 0.58
C ILE A 136 5.80 -7.18 0.97
N VAL A 137 4.75 -6.95 0.19
CA VAL A 137 3.74 -5.92 0.50
C VAL A 137 3.07 -6.20 1.83
N CYS A 138 2.66 -7.44 2.10
CA CYS A 138 2.05 -7.85 3.36
C CYS A 138 2.93 -7.54 4.58
N LEU A 139 4.24 -7.77 4.50
CA LEU A 139 5.18 -7.50 5.60
C LEU A 139 5.49 -6.01 5.74
N VAL A 140 5.73 -5.33 4.62
CA VAL A 140 6.09 -3.91 4.59
C VAL A 140 4.93 -3.03 5.04
N ASP A 141 3.69 -3.35 4.64
CA ASP A 141 2.49 -2.68 5.13
C ASP A 141 2.42 -2.70 6.66
N LYS A 142 2.56 -3.87 7.27
CA LYS A 142 2.56 -4.01 8.74
C LYS A 142 3.68 -3.24 9.40
N TYR A 143 4.87 -3.27 8.81
CA TYR A 143 6.01 -2.50 9.31
C TYR A 143 5.74 -1.00 9.27
N CYS A 144 5.22 -0.46 8.15
CA CYS A 144 4.85 0.95 8.02
C CYS A 144 3.75 1.34 9.02
N SER A 145 2.72 0.51 9.17
CA SER A 145 1.64 0.74 10.13
C SER A 145 2.18 0.77 11.57
N CYS A 146 3.04 -0.18 11.96
CA CYS A 146 3.67 -0.18 13.29
C CYS A 146 4.49 1.07 13.56
N LEU A 147 5.28 1.57 12.58
CA LEU A 147 6.08 2.78 12.74
C LEU A 147 5.20 4.02 12.95
N LEU A 148 4.07 4.11 12.26
CA LEU A 148 3.12 5.21 12.43
C LEU A 148 2.47 5.22 13.83
N TYR A 149 2.19 4.05 14.40
CA TYR A 149 1.69 3.93 15.78
C TYR A 149 2.73 4.25 16.85
N THR A 150 4.01 4.02 16.58
CA THR A 150 5.10 4.21 17.56
C THR A 150 5.75 5.60 17.49
N SER A 151 5.46 6.39 16.47
CA SER A 151 5.94 7.77 16.39
C SER A 151 5.20 8.64 17.41
N PRO A 152 5.90 9.28 18.38
CA PRO A 152 5.24 10.12 19.38
C PRO A 152 4.51 11.26 18.68
N SER A 153 3.23 11.44 19.02
CA SER A 153 2.45 12.59 18.55
C SER A 153 3.14 13.88 19.03
N PRO A 154 3.19 14.93 18.17
CA PRO A 154 3.69 16.25 18.60
C PRO A 154 2.98 16.81 19.85
N ARG A 155 1.82 16.25 20.23
CA ARG A 155 1.07 16.62 21.44
C ARG A 155 1.65 16.06 22.72
N ASP A 156 2.39 14.96 22.69
CA ASP A 156 2.96 14.31 23.88
C ASP A 156 4.17 15.08 24.42
N GLY A 157 4.80 15.93 23.60
CA GLY A 157 5.91 16.82 24.00
C GLY A 157 5.48 18.06 24.80
N LEU A 158 4.19 18.37 24.90
CA LEU A 158 3.68 19.57 25.59
C LEU A 158 3.20 19.31 27.04
N LEU A 159 3.18 18.05 27.48
CA LEU A 159 2.74 17.68 28.83
C LEU A 159 3.88 17.43 29.82
N SER A 160 5.14 17.63 29.42
CA SER A 160 6.32 17.51 30.29
C SER A 160 6.98 18.87 30.56
N ARG A 161 6.22 19.83 31.14
CA ARG A 161 6.77 20.98 31.85
C ARG A 161 5.87 21.34 33.01
#